data_931ba275ffe5cc2b9038a5204435395f
#
_entry.id   931ba275ffe5cc2b9038a5204435395f
#
_cell.length_a   1.000
_cell.length_b   1.000
_cell.length_c   1.000
_cell.angle_alpha   90.00
_cell.angle_beta   90.00
_cell.angle_gamma   90.00
#
_symmetry.space_group_name_H-M   'P 1'
#
loop_
_entity.id
_entity.type
_entity.pdbx_description
1 polymer ?
#
loop_
_entity_poly.entity_id
_entity_poly.type
_entity_poly.pdbx_seq_one_letter_code
_entity_poly.pdbx_strand_id
1 'polypeptide(L)'
;MLNFIEIKKIELQRLCEQYDIKSMYVFGSAVTPDFNESSDVDILISFKDIPYDKYTDNYFELHEKLQELFNRKVDLITERSLSNPYFIESVERTKQLLYAA
;
A
#
# COMPACT_ATOMS: atom_id res chain seq x y z
N MET A 1 8.61 -13.44 5.27
CA MET A 1 8.62 -12.00 5.05
C MET A 1 7.25 -11.39 4.87
N LEU A 2 6.43 -11.88 3.96
CA LEU A 2 5.07 -11.37 3.79
C LEU A 2 4.05 -11.99 4.73
N ASN A 3 4.48 -12.84 5.65
CA ASN A 3 3.58 -13.56 6.57
C ASN A 3 2.73 -12.61 7.40
N PHE A 4 3.31 -11.50 7.88
CA PHE A 4 2.55 -10.56 8.71
C PHE A 4 1.47 -9.85 7.90
N ILE A 5 1.65 -9.70 6.59
CA ILE A 5 0.65 -9.13 5.69
C ILE A 5 -0.45 -10.16 5.42
N GLU A 6 -0.08 -11.41 5.17
CA GLU A 6 -1.05 -12.47 4.89
C GLU A 6 -1.96 -12.74 6.09
N ILE A 7 -1.43 -12.68 7.31
CA ILE A 7 -2.24 -12.82 8.52
C ILE A 7 -3.33 -11.74 8.59
N LYS A 8 -3.05 -10.56 8.03
CA LYS A 8 -3.97 -9.43 8.03
C LYS A 8 -4.77 -9.29 6.73
N LYS A 9 -4.75 -10.31 5.88
CA LYS A 9 -5.33 -10.22 4.54
C LYS A 9 -6.82 -9.86 4.52
N ILE A 10 -7.61 -10.42 5.44
CA ILE A 10 -9.05 -10.15 5.49
C ILE A 10 -9.30 -8.69 5.85
N GLU A 11 -8.62 -8.19 6.88
CA GLU A 11 -8.73 -6.80 7.29
C GLU A 11 -8.25 -5.86 6.18
N LEU A 12 -7.19 -6.24 5.49
CA LEU A 12 -6.66 -5.47 4.38
C LEU A 12 -7.68 -5.36 3.24
N GLN A 13 -8.34 -6.45 2.90
CA GLN A 13 -9.38 -6.45 1.88
C GLN A 13 -10.54 -5.53 2.27
N ARG A 14 -10.95 -5.56 3.53
CA ARG A 14 -12.02 -4.70 4.03
C ARG A 14 -11.66 -3.23 3.91
N LEU A 15 -10.42 -2.88 4.26
CA LEU A 15 -9.95 -1.51 4.10
C LEU A 15 -9.95 -1.08 2.63
N CYS A 16 -9.48 -1.94 1.74
CA CYS A 16 -9.48 -1.64 0.32
C CYS A 16 -10.89 -1.39 -0.22
N GLU A 17 -11.86 -2.20 0.19
CA GLU A 17 -13.26 -2.02 -0.21
C GLU A 17 -13.84 -0.75 0.39
N GLN A 18 -13.55 -0.46 1.66
CA GLN A 18 -14.07 0.71 2.35
C GLN A 18 -13.56 2.02 1.73
N TYR A 19 -12.33 2.04 1.27
CA TYR A 19 -11.70 3.25 0.78
C TYR A 19 -11.58 3.33 -0.74
N ASP A 20 -12.37 2.55 -1.46
CA ASP A 20 -12.46 2.62 -2.93
C ASP A 20 -11.13 2.34 -3.63
N ILE A 21 -10.37 1.38 -3.12
CA ILE A 21 -9.10 1.00 -3.72
C ILE A 21 -9.34 0.11 -4.94
N LYS A 22 -8.68 0.43 -6.04
CA LYS A 22 -8.69 -0.38 -7.25
C LYS A 22 -7.63 -1.47 -7.18
N SER A 23 -6.42 -1.12 -6.74
CA SER A 23 -5.33 -2.06 -6.57
C SER A 23 -4.39 -1.62 -5.46
N MET A 24 -3.76 -2.60 -4.82
CA MET A 24 -2.77 -2.36 -3.77
C MET A 24 -1.61 -3.34 -3.93
N TYR A 25 -0.40 -2.81 -3.86
CA TYR A 25 0.84 -3.59 -3.94
C TYR A 25 1.73 -3.25 -2.76
N VAL A 26 2.54 -4.21 -2.33
CA VAL A 26 3.66 -3.98 -1.42
C VAL A 26 4.94 -4.03 -2.24
N PHE A 27 5.90 -3.19 -1.91
CA PHE A 27 7.20 -3.15 -2.61
C PHE A 27 8.31 -2.75 -1.64
N GLY A 28 9.52 -2.60 -2.16
CA GLY A 28 10.65 -2.13 -1.38
C GLY A 28 11.14 -3.14 -0.35
N SER A 29 11.50 -2.67 0.84
CA SER A 29 12.14 -3.51 1.86
C SER A 29 11.28 -4.67 2.33
N ALA A 30 9.96 -4.53 2.32
CA ALA A 30 9.04 -5.58 2.77
C ALA A 30 9.12 -6.86 1.92
N VAL A 31 9.62 -6.75 0.68
CA VAL A 31 9.78 -7.90 -0.22
C VAL A 31 11.23 -8.39 -0.29
N THR A 32 12.09 -7.90 0.60
CA THR A 32 13.50 -8.28 0.66
C THR A 32 13.82 -9.03 1.94
N PRO A 33 14.93 -9.81 1.98
CA PRO A 33 15.37 -10.49 3.20
C PRO A 33 15.79 -9.53 4.32
N ASP A 34 16.05 -8.27 4.01
CA ASP A 34 16.50 -7.27 4.99
C ASP A 34 15.36 -6.69 5.82
N PHE A 35 14.13 -7.05 5.53
CA PHE A 35 12.96 -6.55 6.26
C PHE A 35 13.02 -6.99 7.73
N ASN A 36 12.82 -6.04 8.63
CA ASN A 36 12.85 -6.29 10.08
C ASN A 36 11.83 -5.40 10.80
N GLU A 37 11.79 -5.47 12.12
CA GLU A 37 10.80 -4.76 12.94
C GLU A 37 10.88 -3.24 12.82
N SER A 38 12.04 -2.70 12.48
CA SER A 38 12.21 -1.25 12.32
C SER A 38 12.01 -0.79 10.88
N SER A 39 11.77 -1.69 9.95
CA SER A 39 11.55 -1.34 8.54
C SER A 39 10.14 -0.80 8.34
N ASP A 40 10.01 0.22 7.47
CA ASP A 40 8.72 0.73 7.04
C ASP A 40 8.11 -0.22 6.01
N VAL A 41 6.80 -0.17 5.88
CA VAL A 41 6.09 -0.92 4.84
C VAL A 41 5.76 0.05 3.71
N ASP A 42 6.27 -0.24 2.52
CA ASP A 42 6.02 0.59 1.33
C ASP A 42 4.83 0.02 0.55
N ILE A 43 3.79 0.82 0.40
CA ILE A 43 2.55 0.39 -0.24
C ILE A 43 2.21 1.33 -1.40
N LEU A 44 1.92 0.74 -2.54
CA LEU A 44 1.48 1.45 -3.74
C LEU A 44 0.00 1.17 -3.97
N ILE A 45 -0.79 2.21 -4.10
CA ILE A 45 -2.22 2.09 -4.34
C ILE A 45 -2.68 2.83 -5.58
N SER A 46 -3.79 2.37 -6.15
CA SER A 46 -4.57 3.15 -7.08
C SER A 46 -6.02 3.13 -6.61
N PHE A 47 -6.72 4.25 -6.76
CA PHE A 47 -8.12 4.37 -6.40
C PHE A 47 -9.01 4.08 -7.60
N LYS A 48 -10.24 3.65 -7.32
CA LYS A 48 -11.29 3.63 -8.32
C LYS A 48 -11.57 5.07 -8.74
N ASP A 49 -12.41 5.25 -9.77
CA ASP A 49 -12.78 6.57 -10.25
C ASP A 49 -13.73 7.24 -9.22
N ILE A 50 -13.17 8.06 -8.35
CA ILE A 50 -13.90 8.74 -7.29
C ILE A 50 -13.63 10.24 -7.34
N PRO A 51 -14.55 11.07 -6.79
CA PRO A 51 -14.34 12.53 -6.74
C PRO A 51 -13.06 12.90 -5.98
N TYR A 52 -12.47 14.02 -6.37
CA TYR A 52 -11.19 14.46 -5.83
C TYR A 52 -11.20 14.66 -4.31
N ASP A 53 -12.28 15.25 -3.79
CA ASP A 53 -12.41 15.45 -2.34
C ASP A 53 -12.46 14.13 -1.59
N LYS A 54 -13.19 13.14 -2.12
CA LYS A 54 -13.24 11.80 -1.55
C LYS A 54 -11.88 11.11 -1.62
N TYR A 55 -11.16 11.31 -2.71
CA TYR A 55 -9.81 10.79 -2.89
C TYR A 55 -8.88 11.22 -1.76
N THR A 56 -8.87 12.52 -1.45
CA THR A 56 -8.00 13.06 -0.40
C THR A 56 -8.34 12.48 0.97
N ASP A 57 -9.62 12.47 1.32
CA ASP A 57 -10.07 11.93 2.61
C ASP A 57 -9.73 10.45 2.73
N ASN A 58 -9.99 9.68 1.68
CA ASN A 58 -9.71 8.24 1.67
C ASN A 58 -8.22 7.98 1.83
N TYR A 59 -7.37 8.78 1.18
CA TYR A 59 -5.93 8.61 1.28
C TYR A 59 -5.44 8.74 2.73
N PHE A 60 -5.82 9.82 3.41
CA PHE A 60 -5.34 10.06 4.76
C PHE A 60 -5.91 9.06 5.76
N GLU A 61 -7.20 8.72 5.64
CA GLU A 61 -7.81 7.74 6.53
C GLU A 61 -7.23 6.34 6.32
N LEU A 62 -7.06 5.94 5.07
CA LEU A 62 -6.45 4.65 4.76
C LEU A 62 -5.03 4.56 5.29
N HIS A 63 -4.24 5.62 5.11
CA HIS A 63 -2.87 5.67 5.62
C HIS A 63 -2.83 5.41 7.12
N GLU A 64 -3.68 6.08 7.88
CA GLU A 64 -3.77 5.89 9.32
C GLU A 64 -4.18 4.47 9.67
N LYS A 65 -5.19 3.94 8.98
CA LYS A 65 -5.69 2.58 9.23
C LYS A 65 -4.65 1.51 8.91
N LEU A 66 -3.87 1.70 7.87
CA LEU A 66 -2.80 0.76 7.53
C LEU A 66 -1.71 0.76 8.59
N GLN A 67 -1.34 1.92 9.11
CA GLN A 67 -0.35 2.01 10.19
C GLN A 67 -0.84 1.33 11.46
N GLU A 68 -2.13 1.48 11.78
CA GLU A 68 -2.74 0.77 12.90
C GLU A 68 -2.74 -0.73 12.67
N LEU A 69 -3.11 -1.16 11.46
CA LEU A 69 -3.22 -2.57 11.11
C LEU A 69 -1.87 -3.29 11.21
N PHE A 70 -0.82 -2.68 10.68
CA PHE A 70 0.52 -3.28 10.67
C PHE A 70 1.35 -2.91 11.89
N ASN A 71 0.85 -2.01 12.73
CA ASN A 71 1.55 -1.53 13.92
C ASN A 71 2.96 -1.05 13.60
N ARG A 72 3.10 -0.29 12.52
CA ARG A 72 4.36 0.30 12.07
C ARG A 72 4.11 1.41 11.07
N LYS A 73 5.15 2.15 10.76
CA LYS A 73 5.05 3.22 9.77
C LYS A 73 4.82 2.62 8.37
N VAL A 74 3.90 3.23 7.65
CA VAL A 74 3.58 2.86 6.27
C VAL A 74 3.85 4.05 5.37
N ASP A 75 4.64 3.83 4.32
CA ASP A 75 4.81 4.80 3.24
C ASP A 75 3.76 4.48 2.18
N LEU A 76 2.72 5.31 2.13
CA LEU A 76 1.60 5.10 1.22
C LEU A 76 1.76 6.00 0.00
N ILE A 77 1.96 5.37 -1.14
CA ILE A 77 2.22 6.06 -2.41
C ILE A 77 1.11 5.76 -3.38
N THR A 78 0.62 6.78 -4.08
CA THR A 78 -0.38 6.59 -5.12
C THR A 78 0.31 6.43 -6.47
N GLU A 79 -0.29 5.64 -7.35
CA GLU A 79 0.22 5.43 -8.70
C GLU A 79 0.35 6.77 -9.44
N ARG A 80 -0.59 7.69 -9.21
CA ARG A 80 -0.57 9.02 -9.83
C ARG A 80 0.63 9.88 -9.44
N SER A 81 1.20 9.66 -8.27
CA SER A 81 2.33 10.45 -7.79
C SER A 81 3.68 9.96 -8.30
N LEU A 82 3.72 8.82 -8.96
CA LEU A 82 4.96 8.27 -9.50
C LEU A 82 5.41 9.08 -10.71
N SER A 83 6.62 9.62 -10.66
CA SER A 83 7.17 10.44 -11.74
C SER A 83 8.63 10.12 -12.05
N ASN A 84 9.41 9.72 -11.05
CA ASN A 84 10.84 9.40 -11.24
C ASN A 84 10.97 8.04 -11.93
N PRO A 85 11.55 7.97 -13.16
CA PRO A 85 11.61 6.72 -13.90
C PRO A 85 12.44 5.62 -13.23
N TYR A 86 13.46 5.99 -12.47
CA TYR A 86 14.28 5.00 -11.75
C TYR A 86 13.50 4.39 -10.59
N PHE A 87 12.72 5.21 -9.91
CA PHE A 87 11.85 4.72 -8.83
C PHE A 87 10.73 3.84 -9.37
N ILE A 88 10.10 4.25 -10.47
CA ILE A 88 9.05 3.46 -11.13
C ILE A 88 9.59 2.09 -11.52
N GLU A 89 10.79 2.03 -12.11
CA GLU A 89 11.40 0.77 -12.48
C GLU A 89 11.63 -0.13 -11.27
N SER A 90 12.13 0.44 -10.18
CA SER A 90 12.36 -0.30 -8.93
C SER A 90 11.06 -0.87 -8.37
N VAL A 91 9.99 -0.07 -8.35
CA VAL A 91 8.68 -0.50 -7.88
C VAL A 91 8.14 -1.64 -8.76
N GLU A 92 8.18 -1.45 -10.08
CA GLU A 92 7.67 -2.45 -11.02
C GLU A 92 8.41 -3.79 -10.89
N ARG A 93 9.70 -3.75 -10.61
CA ARG A 93 10.52 -4.94 -10.48
C ARG A 93 10.24 -5.71 -9.19
N THR A 94 9.87 -5.01 -8.11
CA THR A 94 9.76 -5.61 -6.78
C THR A 94 8.34 -5.75 -6.26
N LYS A 95 7.37 -5.03 -6.81
CA LYS A 95 6.03 -5.01 -6.26
C LYS A 95 5.34 -6.36 -6.28
N GLN A 96 4.57 -6.64 -5.24
CA GLN A 96 3.74 -7.84 -5.13
C GLN A 96 2.30 -7.43 -4.84
N LEU A 97 1.36 -8.05 -5.55
CA LEU A 97 -0.05 -7.71 -5.46
C LEU A 97 -0.62 -8.13 -4.11
N LEU A 98 -1.31 -7.20 -3.44
CA LEU A 98 -2.06 -7.48 -2.22
C LEU A 98 -3.56 -7.48 -2.45
N TYR A 99 -4.05 -6.65 -3.36
CA TYR A 99 -5.49 -6.51 -3.61
C TYR A 99 -5.73 -5.98 -5.02
N ALA A 100 -6.75 -6.53 -5.68
CA ALA A 100 -7.26 -6.03 -6.95
C ALA A 100 -8.78 -6.16 -6.95
N ALA A 101 -9.45 -5.05 -7.23
CA ALA A 101 -10.91 -5.02 -7.31
C ALA A 101 -11.41 -5.70 -8.59
#